data_f1377256f397d5fe64f473637f198067
#
_entry.id   f1377256f397d5fe64f473637f198067
#
_cell.length_a   1.000
_cell.length_b   1.000
_cell.length_c   1.000
_cell.angle_alpha   90.00
_cell.angle_beta   90.00
_cell.angle_gamma   90.00
#
_symmetry.space_group_name_H-M   'P 1'
#
loop_
_entity.id
_entity.type
_entity.pdbx_description
1 polymer ?
#
loop_
_entity_poly.entity_id
_entity_poly.type
_entity_poly.pdbx_seq_one_letter_code
_entity_poly.pdbx_strand_id
1 'polypeptide(L)'
;RRLMGKLVDVLGPYALLQVAAGARAVQVFDSWVGALGPDDYVRFVAPYSRALIERIRSSGVPVIHFGTGAGGFFRELHAAGGDVLGIDWRVNIDQAWMDISYRSAIQGNLDPAALFAPLPELKMRVHELLKRTSTRPGHIFNLGHGILPQTPVEHVRAAVGYVREFRL
;
A
#
# COMPACT_ATOMS: atom_id res chain seq x y z
N ARG A 1 -11.63 20.85 -6.48
CA ARG A 1 -12.85 20.00 -6.37
C ARG A 1 -13.33 19.51 -7.73
N ARG A 2 -13.52 20.40 -8.73
CA ARG A 2 -13.99 20.01 -10.08
C ARG A 2 -13.06 18.97 -10.76
N LEU A 3 -11.73 19.12 -10.64
CA LEU A 3 -10.76 18.16 -11.17
C LEU A 3 -10.91 16.79 -10.51
N MET A 4 -10.98 16.74 -9.18
CA MET A 4 -11.09 15.49 -8.43
C MET A 4 -12.37 14.71 -8.79
N GLY A 5 -13.51 15.42 -8.95
CA GLY A 5 -14.73 14.77 -9.45
C GLY A 5 -14.53 14.13 -10.82
N LYS A 6 -13.93 14.85 -11.76
CA LYS A 6 -13.62 14.31 -13.09
C LYS A 6 -12.69 13.08 -13.04
N LEU A 7 -11.71 13.08 -12.13
CA LEU A 7 -10.85 11.92 -11.94
C LEU A 7 -11.64 10.69 -11.48
N VAL A 8 -12.56 10.84 -10.53
CA VAL A 8 -13.44 9.74 -10.10
C VAL A 8 -14.30 9.22 -11.25
N ASP A 9 -14.84 10.14 -12.07
CA ASP A 9 -15.69 9.79 -13.21
C ASP A 9 -14.94 9.01 -14.30
N VAL A 10 -13.64 9.24 -14.45
CA VAL A 10 -12.79 8.55 -15.44
C VAL A 10 -12.17 7.28 -14.86
N LEU A 11 -11.59 7.37 -13.65
CA LEU A 11 -10.85 6.25 -13.05
C LEU A 11 -11.76 5.12 -12.57
N GLY A 12 -12.99 5.44 -12.16
CA GLY A 12 -13.96 4.42 -11.75
C GLY A 12 -14.29 3.44 -12.87
N PRO A 13 -14.82 3.88 -14.03
CA PRO A 13 -15.05 3.01 -15.19
C PRO A 13 -13.78 2.29 -15.67
N TYR A 14 -12.62 2.97 -15.66
CA TYR A 14 -11.35 2.38 -16.06
C TYR A 14 -10.97 1.20 -15.15
N ALA A 15 -11.09 1.35 -13.84
CA ALA A 15 -10.84 0.26 -12.91
C ALA A 15 -11.83 -0.92 -13.09
N LEU A 16 -13.12 -0.64 -13.33
CA LEU A 16 -14.12 -1.66 -13.60
C LEU A 16 -13.85 -2.44 -14.90
N LEU A 17 -13.33 -1.77 -15.93
CA LEU A 17 -12.87 -2.45 -17.16
C LEU A 17 -11.70 -3.41 -16.88
N GLN A 18 -10.76 -3.04 -16.02
CA GLN A 18 -9.66 -3.93 -15.63
C GLN A 18 -10.19 -5.15 -14.86
N VAL A 19 -11.18 -4.97 -13.99
CA VAL A 19 -11.84 -6.08 -13.29
C VAL A 19 -12.56 -6.99 -14.28
N ALA A 20 -13.31 -6.43 -15.22
CA ALA A 20 -13.97 -7.18 -16.28
C ALA A 20 -12.98 -7.97 -17.16
N ALA A 21 -11.78 -7.42 -17.35
CA ALA A 21 -10.67 -8.08 -18.06
C ALA A 21 -9.92 -9.13 -17.19
N GLY A 22 -10.32 -9.35 -15.94
CA GLY A 22 -9.79 -10.40 -15.09
C GLY A 22 -8.91 -9.94 -13.92
N ALA A 23 -8.81 -8.64 -13.63
CA ALA A 23 -8.12 -8.18 -12.43
C ALA A 23 -8.82 -8.69 -11.16
N ARG A 24 -8.05 -9.29 -10.25
CA ARG A 24 -8.55 -9.92 -9.02
C ARG A 24 -8.41 -9.02 -7.79
N ALA A 25 -7.72 -7.91 -7.93
CA ALA A 25 -7.59 -6.84 -6.95
C ALA A 25 -7.26 -5.54 -7.70
N VAL A 26 -7.59 -4.40 -7.11
CA VAL A 26 -7.22 -3.08 -7.67
C VAL A 26 -6.49 -2.29 -6.60
N GLN A 27 -5.38 -1.66 -6.98
CA GLN A 27 -4.67 -0.75 -6.09
C GLN A 27 -4.88 0.70 -6.54
N VAL A 28 -5.36 1.52 -5.61
CA VAL A 28 -5.48 2.97 -5.78
C VAL A 28 -4.24 3.63 -5.19
N PHE A 29 -3.54 4.44 -6.00
CA PHE A 29 -2.31 5.11 -5.62
C PHE A 29 -2.55 6.59 -5.35
N ASP A 30 -2.52 6.98 -4.07
CA ASP A 30 -2.44 8.38 -3.63
C ASP A 30 -0.97 8.78 -3.41
N SER A 31 -0.15 8.66 -4.48
CA SER A 31 1.32 8.68 -4.38
C SER A 31 1.91 9.99 -3.85
N TRP A 32 1.22 11.12 -4.00
CA TRP A 32 1.70 12.44 -3.55
C TRP A 32 0.94 12.99 -2.34
N VAL A 33 0.10 12.18 -1.74
CA VAL A 33 -0.79 12.59 -0.65
C VAL A 33 -0.04 13.11 0.57
N GLY A 34 1.15 12.60 0.83
CA GLY A 34 2.02 13.06 1.92
C GLY A 34 2.55 14.50 1.77
N ALA A 35 2.32 15.17 0.63
CA ALA A 35 2.58 16.59 0.49
C ALA A 35 1.51 17.46 1.17
N LEU A 36 0.39 16.87 1.60
CA LEU A 36 -0.72 17.54 2.28
C LEU A 36 -0.64 17.37 3.80
N GLY A 37 -1.13 18.37 4.53
CA GLY A 37 -1.49 18.19 5.93
C GLY A 37 -2.75 17.33 6.09
N PRO A 38 -2.99 16.77 7.30
CA PRO A 38 -4.15 15.91 7.56
C PRO A 38 -5.50 16.56 7.22
N ASP A 39 -5.69 17.83 7.60
CA ASP A 39 -6.94 18.57 7.37
C ASP A 39 -7.20 18.79 5.87
N ASP A 40 -6.16 19.10 5.11
CA ASP A 40 -6.27 19.28 3.66
C ASP A 40 -6.54 17.95 2.94
N TYR A 41 -5.92 16.86 3.40
CA TYR A 41 -6.24 15.53 2.92
C TYR A 41 -7.72 15.19 3.14
N VAL A 42 -8.22 15.35 4.36
CA VAL A 42 -9.62 15.07 4.73
C VAL A 42 -10.58 15.92 3.90
N ARG A 43 -10.24 17.21 3.69
CA ARG A 43 -11.11 18.16 3.02
C ARG A 43 -11.12 18.04 1.50
N PHE A 44 -9.97 17.74 0.89
CA PHE A 44 -9.80 17.89 -0.56
C PHE A 44 -9.52 16.58 -1.31
N VAL A 45 -9.10 15.51 -0.63
CA VAL A 45 -8.74 14.23 -1.25
C VAL A 45 -9.63 13.07 -0.77
N ALA A 46 -9.72 12.85 0.52
CA ALA A 46 -10.41 11.70 1.11
C ALA A 46 -11.84 11.46 0.57
N PRO A 47 -12.69 12.49 0.34
CA PRO A 47 -14.04 12.25 -0.21
C PRO A 47 -14.02 11.63 -1.62
N TYR A 48 -13.02 11.97 -2.41
CA TYR A 48 -12.88 11.48 -3.79
C TYR A 48 -12.21 10.11 -3.85
N SER A 49 -11.18 9.88 -3.03
CA SER A 49 -10.59 8.54 -2.86
C SER A 49 -11.64 7.56 -2.36
N ARG A 50 -12.47 7.95 -1.40
CA ARG A 50 -13.61 7.14 -0.93
C ARG A 50 -14.58 6.81 -2.04
N ALA A 51 -15.04 7.81 -2.78
CA ALA A 51 -16.00 7.59 -3.87
C ALA A 51 -15.46 6.66 -4.95
N LEU A 52 -14.16 6.78 -5.30
CA LEU A 52 -13.49 5.89 -6.23
C LEU A 52 -13.40 4.46 -5.69
N ILE A 53 -12.96 4.30 -4.44
CA ILE A 53 -12.80 3.01 -3.77
C ILE A 53 -14.15 2.28 -3.66
N GLU A 54 -15.20 2.97 -3.22
CA GLU A 54 -16.54 2.41 -3.12
C GLU A 54 -17.07 1.92 -4.48
N ARG A 55 -16.82 2.72 -5.54
CA ARG A 55 -17.17 2.33 -6.90
C ARG A 55 -16.44 1.07 -7.37
N ILE A 56 -15.16 0.94 -7.05
CA ILE A 56 -14.39 -0.27 -7.40
C ILE A 56 -14.87 -1.47 -6.58
N ARG A 57 -15.10 -1.30 -5.27
CA ARG A 57 -15.58 -2.37 -4.39
C ARG A 57 -16.93 -2.93 -4.79
N SER A 58 -17.78 -2.17 -5.48
CA SER A 58 -19.05 -2.68 -6.02
C SER A 58 -18.88 -3.81 -7.04
N SER A 59 -17.68 -4.00 -7.59
CA SER A 59 -17.35 -5.13 -8.47
C SER A 59 -17.00 -6.43 -7.73
N GLY A 60 -16.90 -6.40 -6.40
CA GLY A 60 -16.61 -7.57 -5.56
C GLY A 60 -15.12 -7.91 -5.43
N VAL A 61 -14.20 -7.13 -6.02
CA VAL A 61 -12.76 -7.35 -5.85
C VAL A 61 -12.21 -6.49 -4.71
N PRO A 62 -11.19 -6.98 -3.97
CA PRO A 62 -10.55 -6.20 -2.92
C PRO A 62 -9.80 -4.98 -3.49
N VAL A 63 -9.82 -3.90 -2.72
CA VAL A 63 -9.13 -2.65 -3.06
C VAL A 63 -8.02 -2.37 -2.06
N ILE A 64 -6.82 -2.15 -2.58
CA ILE A 64 -5.66 -1.69 -1.83
C ILE A 64 -5.60 -0.16 -1.96
N HIS A 65 -5.59 0.55 -0.85
CA HIS A 65 -5.42 2.00 -0.82
C HIS A 65 -4.01 2.35 -0.36
N PHE A 66 -3.19 2.89 -1.25
CA PHE A 66 -1.79 3.18 -0.99
C PHE A 66 -1.53 4.69 -1.01
N GLY A 67 -0.81 5.19 0.01
CA GLY A 67 -0.35 6.57 0.08
C GLY A 67 1.11 6.65 0.53
N THR A 68 1.91 7.54 -0.11
CA THR A 68 3.27 7.83 0.35
C THR A 68 3.31 9.03 1.28
N GLY A 69 4.20 9.00 2.29
CA GLY A 69 4.36 10.10 3.23
C GLY A 69 3.15 10.35 4.15
N ALA A 70 2.23 9.38 4.21
CA ALA A 70 0.98 9.50 4.97
C ALA A 70 1.12 9.16 6.48
N GLY A 71 2.36 9.02 6.99
CA GLY A 71 2.62 8.61 8.38
C GLY A 71 1.93 9.44 9.45
N GLY A 72 1.65 10.72 9.17
CA GLY A 72 0.96 11.61 10.09
C GLY A 72 -0.57 11.52 10.08
N PHE A 73 -1.18 10.76 9.13
CA PHE A 73 -2.64 10.66 8.97
C PHE A 73 -3.12 9.31 8.43
N PHE A 74 -2.54 8.21 8.91
CA PHE A 74 -2.98 6.86 8.51
C PHE A 74 -4.43 6.55 8.84
N ARG A 75 -4.95 7.11 9.93
CA ARG A 75 -6.36 6.91 10.31
C ARG A 75 -7.29 7.55 9.29
N GLU A 76 -6.94 8.71 8.81
CA GLU A 76 -7.69 9.46 7.80
C GLU A 76 -7.60 8.76 6.43
N LEU A 77 -6.40 8.28 6.07
CA LEU A 77 -6.19 7.48 4.85
C LEU A 77 -7.01 6.19 4.90
N HIS A 78 -6.94 5.46 6.00
CA HIS A 78 -7.74 4.25 6.21
C HIS A 78 -9.25 4.53 6.21
N ALA A 79 -9.69 5.66 6.81
CA ALA A 79 -11.09 6.07 6.83
C ALA A 79 -11.62 6.43 5.43
N ALA A 80 -10.76 6.78 4.48
CA ALA A 80 -11.16 6.97 3.09
C ALA A 80 -11.52 5.66 2.39
N GLY A 81 -11.15 4.50 2.96
CA GLY A 81 -11.58 3.18 2.50
C GLY A 81 -10.44 2.30 1.99
N GLY A 82 -10.83 1.12 1.54
CA GLY A 82 -9.94 0.04 1.11
C GLY A 82 -10.03 -1.18 2.02
N ASP A 83 -9.78 -2.35 1.46
CA ASP A 83 -9.73 -3.62 2.19
C ASP A 83 -8.33 -3.86 2.74
N VAL A 84 -7.34 -3.23 2.10
CA VAL A 84 -5.92 -3.26 2.46
C VAL A 84 -5.37 -1.84 2.50
N LEU A 85 -4.70 -1.47 3.59
CA LEU A 85 -3.92 -0.24 3.67
C LEU A 85 -2.49 -0.50 3.19
N GLY A 86 -2.11 0.13 2.08
CA GLY A 86 -0.74 0.14 1.59
C GLY A 86 0.06 1.29 2.18
N ILE A 87 1.24 1.02 2.70
CA ILE A 87 2.09 2.01 3.37
C ILE A 87 3.51 2.04 2.79
N ASP A 88 4.14 3.20 2.89
CA ASP A 88 5.52 3.36 2.48
C ASP A 88 6.52 2.96 3.60
N TRP A 89 7.81 2.97 3.26
CA TRP A 89 8.90 2.51 4.15
C TRP A 89 9.27 3.46 5.30
N ARG A 90 8.68 4.67 5.33
CA ARG A 90 9.05 5.71 6.30
C ARG A 90 8.44 5.49 7.67
N VAL A 91 7.65 4.45 7.83
CA VAL A 91 6.94 4.14 9.07
C VAL A 91 7.14 2.68 9.49
N ASN A 92 6.99 2.40 10.77
CA ASN A 92 6.97 1.03 11.27
C ASN A 92 5.61 0.40 10.96
N ILE A 93 5.62 -0.73 10.23
CA ILE A 93 4.40 -1.40 9.77
C ILE A 93 3.52 -1.91 10.92
N ASP A 94 4.13 -2.43 11.97
CA ASP A 94 3.44 -2.89 13.18
C ASP A 94 2.72 -1.73 13.87
N GLN A 95 3.37 -0.57 14.01
CA GLN A 95 2.76 0.62 14.59
C GLN A 95 1.62 1.14 13.71
N ALA A 96 1.84 1.27 12.40
CA ALA A 96 0.80 1.70 11.46
C ALA A 96 -0.43 0.79 11.51
N TRP A 97 -0.22 -0.52 11.60
CA TRP A 97 -1.32 -1.49 11.68
C TRP A 97 -2.07 -1.40 13.00
N MET A 98 -1.35 -1.16 14.11
CA MET A 98 -1.96 -0.91 15.42
C MET A 98 -2.79 0.38 15.41
N ASP A 99 -2.29 1.46 14.78
CA ASP A 99 -2.96 2.77 14.73
C ASP A 99 -4.33 2.71 14.05
N ILE A 100 -4.51 1.81 13.08
CA ILE A 100 -5.82 1.51 12.46
C ILE A 100 -6.58 0.41 13.20
N SER A 101 -6.12 0.01 14.40
CA SER A 101 -6.74 -1.04 15.23
C SER A 101 -6.94 -2.35 14.48
N TYR A 102 -6.05 -2.67 13.52
CA TYR A 102 -6.09 -3.89 12.69
C TYR A 102 -7.40 -4.12 11.93
N ARG A 103 -8.11 -3.05 11.60
CA ARG A 103 -9.44 -3.11 10.96
C ARG A 103 -9.41 -3.47 9.47
N SER A 104 -8.25 -3.41 8.84
CA SER A 104 -8.00 -3.88 7.48
C SER A 104 -6.70 -4.65 7.42
N ALA A 105 -6.47 -5.37 6.33
CA ALA A 105 -5.16 -5.90 6.01
C ALA A 105 -4.16 -4.75 5.76
N ILE A 106 -2.88 -5.04 5.84
CA ILE A 106 -1.81 -4.07 5.58
C ILE A 106 -0.85 -4.60 4.51
N GLN A 107 -0.40 -3.71 3.63
CA GLN A 107 0.59 -4.03 2.60
C GLN A 107 1.83 -3.16 2.75
N GLY A 108 2.98 -3.78 2.66
CA GLY A 108 4.26 -3.09 2.63
C GLY A 108 5.34 -3.85 3.42
N ASN A 109 6.39 -3.18 3.86
CA ASN A 109 6.82 -1.84 3.48
C ASN A 109 8.35 -1.77 3.48
N LEU A 110 8.97 -2.82 2.86
CA LEU A 110 10.43 -2.84 2.76
C LEU A 110 10.92 -1.60 2.00
N ASP A 111 11.93 -0.92 2.54
CA ASP A 111 12.59 0.18 1.84
C ASP A 111 13.16 -0.32 0.50
N PRO A 112 12.79 0.28 -0.65
CA PRO A 112 13.37 -0.08 -1.94
C PRO A 112 14.89 0.02 -1.97
N ALA A 113 15.51 0.91 -1.19
CA ALA A 113 16.96 1.02 -1.09
C ALA A 113 17.60 -0.22 -0.44
N ALA A 114 16.86 -0.99 0.35
CA ALA A 114 17.35 -2.25 0.92
C ALA A 114 17.76 -3.28 -0.15
N LEU A 115 17.19 -3.17 -1.36
CA LEU A 115 17.57 -4.04 -2.48
C LEU A 115 18.99 -3.79 -3.03
N PHE A 116 19.67 -2.74 -2.57
CA PHE A 116 21.09 -2.49 -2.89
C PHE A 116 22.05 -3.02 -1.81
N ALA A 117 21.52 -3.48 -0.67
CA ALA A 117 22.32 -4.04 0.40
C ALA A 117 22.90 -5.41 0.02
N PRO A 118 24.02 -5.85 0.64
CA PRO A 118 24.49 -7.22 0.51
C PRO A 118 23.40 -8.23 0.85
N LEU A 119 23.38 -9.38 0.16
CA LEU A 119 22.31 -10.38 0.31
C LEU A 119 22.05 -10.83 1.76
N PRO A 120 23.08 -11.01 2.63
CA PRO A 120 22.81 -11.33 4.05
C PRO A 120 22.04 -10.23 4.79
N GLU A 121 22.37 -8.97 4.53
CA GLU A 121 21.66 -7.84 5.13
C GLU A 121 20.24 -7.69 4.57
N LEU A 122 20.06 -7.86 3.27
CA LEU A 122 18.75 -7.89 2.64
C LEU A 122 17.87 -8.98 3.28
N LYS A 123 18.40 -10.19 3.47
CA LYS A 123 17.70 -11.30 4.15
C LYS A 123 17.27 -10.90 5.55
N MET A 124 18.17 -10.31 6.32
CA MET A 124 17.88 -9.85 7.69
C MET A 124 16.72 -8.85 7.68
N ARG A 125 16.76 -7.81 6.83
CA ARG A 125 15.71 -6.79 6.73
C ARG A 125 14.34 -7.37 6.33
N VAL A 126 14.32 -8.30 5.37
CA VAL A 126 13.09 -9.02 4.97
C VAL A 126 12.52 -9.79 6.15
N HIS A 127 13.37 -10.55 6.86
CA HIS A 127 12.93 -11.34 8.01
C HIS A 127 12.48 -10.49 9.19
N GLU A 128 13.12 -9.37 9.47
CA GLU A 128 12.69 -8.43 10.51
C GLU A 128 11.31 -7.85 10.21
N LEU A 129 11.08 -7.45 8.96
CA LEU A 129 9.75 -6.96 8.55
C LEU A 129 8.67 -8.04 8.71
N LEU A 130 8.95 -9.26 8.27
CA LEU A 130 8.03 -10.38 8.41
C LEU A 130 7.75 -10.73 9.87
N LYS A 131 8.76 -10.70 10.75
CA LYS A 131 8.59 -10.91 12.20
C LYS A 131 7.66 -9.88 12.83
N ARG A 132 7.75 -8.61 12.44
CA ARG A 132 6.86 -7.54 12.98
C ARG A 132 5.39 -7.78 12.66
N THR A 133 5.09 -8.48 11.56
CA THR A 133 3.72 -8.70 11.09
C THR A 133 3.21 -10.13 11.32
N SER A 134 4.07 -11.04 11.75
CA SER A 134 3.79 -12.48 11.84
C SER A 134 2.79 -12.89 12.92
N THR A 135 2.46 -11.98 13.84
CA THR A 135 1.55 -12.26 14.98
C THR A 135 0.08 -12.38 14.58
N ARG A 136 -0.24 -12.05 13.33
CA ARG A 136 -1.63 -12.10 12.83
C ARG A 136 -1.71 -12.21 11.30
N PRO A 137 -2.80 -12.77 10.75
CA PRO A 137 -3.05 -12.79 9.31
C PRO A 137 -3.39 -11.39 8.78
N GLY A 138 -3.19 -11.17 7.47
CA GLY A 138 -3.58 -9.94 6.78
C GLY A 138 -2.41 -9.05 6.36
N HIS A 139 -1.16 -9.52 6.46
CA HIS A 139 -0.01 -8.84 5.89
C HIS A 139 0.25 -9.30 4.45
N ILE A 140 0.39 -8.34 3.54
CA ILE A 140 0.89 -8.55 2.18
C ILE A 140 2.28 -7.93 2.11
N PHE A 141 3.32 -8.79 2.01
CA PHE A 141 4.67 -8.29 1.85
C PHE A 141 4.83 -7.55 0.52
N ASN A 142 5.34 -6.35 0.59
CA ASN A 142 5.66 -5.52 -0.57
C ASN A 142 6.81 -4.56 -0.22
N LEU A 143 7.37 -3.93 -1.24
CA LEU A 143 8.20 -2.75 -1.05
C LEU A 143 7.32 -1.56 -0.66
N GLY A 144 7.90 -0.60 0.06
CA GLY A 144 7.22 0.65 0.42
C GLY A 144 7.06 1.63 -0.75
N HIS A 145 7.64 1.33 -1.92
CA HIS A 145 7.50 2.05 -3.18
C HIS A 145 8.03 1.19 -4.34
N GLY A 146 7.92 1.68 -5.58
CA GLY A 146 8.54 1.03 -6.74
C GLY A 146 10.07 0.91 -6.62
N ILE A 147 10.64 -0.09 -7.29
CA ILE A 147 12.10 -0.28 -7.35
C ILE A 147 12.76 0.84 -8.16
N LEU A 148 14.03 1.10 -7.87
CA LEU A 148 14.84 2.05 -8.64
C LEU A 148 15.35 1.38 -9.94
N PRO A 149 15.56 2.15 -11.03
CA PRO A 149 16.01 1.59 -12.31
C PRO A 149 17.29 0.76 -12.23
N GLN A 150 18.19 1.08 -11.29
CA GLN A 150 19.47 0.39 -11.08
C GLN A 150 19.37 -0.81 -10.13
N THR A 151 18.18 -1.16 -9.65
CA THR A 151 18.01 -2.28 -8.72
C THR A 151 18.47 -3.60 -9.35
N PRO A 152 19.40 -4.36 -8.72
CA PRO A 152 19.82 -5.65 -9.24
C PRO A 152 18.67 -6.65 -9.28
N VAL A 153 18.45 -7.27 -10.43
CA VAL A 153 17.34 -8.25 -10.61
C VAL A 153 17.50 -9.45 -9.67
N GLU A 154 18.74 -9.91 -9.46
CA GLU A 154 19.04 -11.01 -8.54
C GLU A 154 18.69 -10.69 -7.09
N HIS A 155 18.80 -9.42 -6.65
CA HIS A 155 18.41 -9.01 -5.30
C HIS A 155 16.88 -9.02 -5.14
N VAL A 156 16.13 -8.63 -6.19
CA VAL A 156 14.67 -8.76 -6.20
C VAL A 156 14.25 -10.22 -6.09
N ARG A 157 14.88 -11.10 -6.88
CA ARG A 157 14.62 -12.55 -6.81
C ARG A 157 14.95 -13.13 -5.43
N ALA A 158 16.09 -12.72 -4.86
CA ALA A 158 16.49 -13.13 -3.52
C ALA A 158 15.48 -12.69 -2.46
N ALA A 159 15.01 -11.44 -2.50
CA ALA A 159 13.99 -10.95 -1.58
C ALA A 159 12.70 -11.78 -1.65
N VAL A 160 12.22 -12.11 -2.85
CA VAL A 160 11.06 -13.01 -3.05
C VAL A 160 11.33 -14.40 -2.46
N GLY A 161 12.55 -14.95 -2.66
CA GLY A 161 12.97 -16.22 -2.06
C GLY A 161 12.89 -16.16 -0.53
N TYR A 162 13.48 -15.15 0.08
CA TYR A 162 13.49 -14.98 1.54
C TYR A 162 12.09 -14.87 2.16
N VAL A 163 11.16 -14.19 1.45
CA VAL A 163 9.75 -14.14 1.89
C VAL A 163 9.10 -15.53 1.86
N ARG A 164 9.34 -16.31 0.79
CA ARG A 164 8.76 -17.65 0.62
C ARG A 164 9.34 -18.69 1.59
N GLU A 165 10.59 -18.54 1.95
CA GLU A 165 11.30 -19.44 2.88
C GLU A 165 11.04 -19.12 4.34
N PHE A 166 10.54 -17.92 4.64
CA PHE A 166 10.31 -17.48 6.01
C PHE A 166 9.34 -18.43 6.73
N ARG A 167 9.77 -18.89 7.90
CA ARG A 167 8.94 -19.65 8.86
C ARG A 167 9.12 -19.01 10.24
N LEU A 168 8.06 -19.03 11.02
CA LEU A 168 8.06 -18.62 12.42
C LEU A 168 8.72 -19.69 13.29
#